data_15c852779ce98dbaf2fd2cdbb83d131a
#
_entry.id   15c852779ce98dbaf2fd2cdbb83d131a
#
_cell.length_a   1.000
_cell.length_b   1.000
_cell.length_c   1.000
_cell.angle_alpha   90.00
_cell.angle_beta   90.00
_cell.angle_gamma   90.00
#
_symmetry.space_group_name_H-M   'P 1'
#
loop_
_entity.id
_entity.type
_entity.pdbx_description
1 polymer ?
#
loop_
_entity_poly.entity_id
_entity_poly.type
_entity_poly.pdbx_seq_one_letter_code
_entity_poly.pdbx_strand_id
1 'polypeptide(L)'
;MIFLLHHSEEKRKVSYLAGEFNMTKATISDTVKALDQKGLIEKAYEPNDTRSYVIHLTERGREMAEKTSHFTRELHTPIDKLHAEDKENLLLSLLNIIRHLNRAGVITVPRMCMTCTYYRSSENGQKHFCKLLNQHLQVTDLRIDCPEHKLKV
;
A
#
# COMPACT_ATOMS: atom_id res chain seq x y z
N MET A 1 3.93 -6.58 -10.23
CA MET A 1 3.18 -7.86 -10.29
C MET A 1 2.49 -8.18 -8.96
N ILE A 2 3.16 -8.23 -7.81
CA ILE A 2 2.53 -8.51 -6.49
C ILE A 2 1.33 -7.58 -6.23
N PHE A 3 1.45 -6.28 -6.54
CA PHE A 3 0.33 -5.34 -6.44
C PHE A 3 -0.89 -5.79 -7.27
N LEU A 4 -0.68 -6.22 -8.51
CA LEU A 4 -1.76 -6.70 -9.39
C LEU A 4 -2.44 -7.97 -8.87
N LEU A 5 -1.73 -8.79 -8.09
CA LEU A 5 -2.28 -10.02 -7.51
C LEU A 5 -3.33 -9.73 -6.43
N HIS A 6 -3.13 -8.65 -5.65
CA HIS A 6 -3.92 -8.38 -4.45
C HIS A 6 -4.92 -7.21 -4.57
N HIS A 7 -5.01 -6.54 -5.73
CA HIS A 7 -5.87 -5.38 -5.89
C HIS A 7 -6.94 -5.56 -6.99
N SER A 8 -8.03 -4.81 -6.87
CA SER A 8 -9.12 -4.81 -7.85
C SER A 8 -8.70 -4.21 -9.20
N GLU A 9 -9.47 -4.50 -10.25
CA GLU A 9 -9.20 -4.04 -11.62
C GLU A 9 -9.10 -2.52 -11.76
N GLU A 10 -9.91 -1.78 -11.02
CA GLU A 10 -9.90 -0.31 -11.02
C GLU A 10 -8.52 0.26 -10.66
N LYS A 11 -7.78 -0.45 -9.81
CA LYS A 11 -6.43 -0.08 -9.38
C LYS A 11 -5.32 -0.57 -10.31
N ARG A 12 -5.65 -1.40 -11.31
CA ARG A 12 -4.70 -2.00 -12.25
C ARG A 12 -4.51 -1.17 -13.53
N LYS A 13 -4.67 0.15 -13.45
CA LYS A 13 -4.45 1.11 -14.54
C LYS A 13 -3.13 1.85 -14.36
N VAL A 14 -2.48 2.21 -15.47
CA VAL A 14 -1.18 2.94 -15.45
C VAL A 14 -1.25 4.21 -14.61
N SER A 15 -2.34 4.97 -14.72
CA SER A 15 -2.52 6.22 -13.96
C SER A 15 -2.58 5.99 -12.45
N TYR A 16 -3.27 4.92 -12.03
CA TYR A 16 -3.36 4.54 -10.62
C TYR A 16 -1.99 4.09 -10.10
N LEU A 17 -1.33 3.19 -10.82
CA LEU A 17 -0.01 2.68 -10.43
C LEU A 17 1.03 3.80 -10.34
N ALA A 18 0.98 4.78 -11.25
CA ALA A 18 1.87 5.95 -11.22
C ALA A 18 1.72 6.75 -9.92
N GLY A 19 0.48 7.00 -9.49
CA GLY A 19 0.20 7.65 -8.20
C GLY A 19 0.60 6.79 -7.00
N GLU A 20 0.27 5.49 -7.04
CA GLU A 20 0.52 4.55 -5.95
C GLU A 20 2.02 4.40 -5.66
N PHE A 21 2.84 4.27 -6.69
CA PHE A 21 4.29 4.10 -6.57
C PHE A 21 5.07 5.41 -6.61
N ASN A 22 4.39 6.56 -6.67
CA ASN A 22 5.03 7.88 -6.82
C ASN A 22 6.04 7.92 -7.99
N MET A 23 5.61 7.39 -9.14
CA MET A 23 6.39 7.31 -10.38
C MET A 23 5.68 8.06 -11.51
N THR A 24 6.42 8.38 -12.57
CA THR A 24 5.79 8.96 -13.77
C THR A 24 4.98 7.90 -14.53
N LYS A 25 3.93 8.34 -15.24
CA LYS A 25 3.15 7.45 -16.13
C LYS A 25 4.04 6.79 -17.20
N ALA A 26 5.06 7.50 -17.68
CA ALA A 26 6.02 6.96 -18.64
C ALA A 26 6.80 5.79 -18.04
N THR A 27 7.35 5.94 -16.84
CA THR A 27 8.09 4.87 -16.14
C THR A 27 7.21 3.63 -15.92
N ILE A 28 5.96 3.83 -15.48
CA ILE A 28 5.01 2.70 -15.32
C ILE A 28 4.69 2.05 -16.66
N SER A 29 4.47 2.85 -17.72
CA SER A 29 4.18 2.33 -19.07
C SER A 29 5.35 1.49 -19.62
N ASP A 30 6.59 1.92 -19.43
CA ASP A 30 7.77 1.16 -19.82
C ASP A 30 7.89 -0.15 -19.03
N THR A 31 7.61 -0.11 -17.74
CA THR A 31 7.57 -1.31 -16.89
C THR A 31 6.49 -2.29 -17.36
N VAL A 32 5.28 -1.78 -17.64
CA VAL A 32 4.17 -2.58 -18.18
C VAL A 32 4.54 -3.20 -19.52
N LYS A 33 5.17 -2.43 -20.42
CA LYS A 33 5.64 -2.94 -21.72
C LYS A 33 6.66 -4.06 -21.56
N ALA A 34 7.61 -3.91 -20.63
CA ALA A 34 8.62 -4.94 -20.35
C ALA A 34 7.99 -6.23 -19.78
N LEU A 35 6.98 -6.12 -18.91
CA LEU A 35 6.25 -7.27 -18.36
C LEU A 35 5.40 -7.97 -19.43
N ASP A 36 4.76 -7.21 -20.32
CA ASP A 36 3.98 -7.70 -21.46
C ASP A 36 4.87 -8.50 -22.42
N GLN A 37 6.03 -7.93 -22.81
CA GLN A 37 7.02 -8.61 -23.64
C GLN A 37 7.55 -9.92 -23.05
N LYS A 38 7.57 -10.03 -21.72
CA LYS A 38 7.94 -11.26 -20.99
C LYS A 38 6.78 -12.26 -20.85
N GLY A 39 5.59 -11.92 -21.34
CA GLY A 39 4.38 -12.73 -21.21
C GLY A 39 3.92 -12.92 -19.76
N LEU A 40 4.18 -11.93 -18.90
CA LEU A 40 3.79 -11.97 -17.47
C LEU A 40 2.49 -11.21 -17.20
N ILE A 41 2.09 -10.35 -18.11
CA ILE A 41 0.84 -9.61 -18.07
C ILE A 41 0.19 -9.60 -19.45
N GLU A 42 -1.09 -9.25 -19.46
CA GLU A 42 -1.87 -8.92 -20.64
C GLU A 42 -2.64 -7.62 -20.42
N LYS A 43 -3.01 -6.94 -21.53
CA LYS A 43 -3.75 -5.68 -21.51
C LYS A 43 -5.18 -5.92 -22.02
N ALA A 44 -6.18 -5.67 -21.18
CA ALA A 44 -7.56 -5.64 -21.58
C ALA A 44 -7.97 -4.18 -21.86
N TYR A 45 -8.18 -3.86 -23.13
CA TYR A 45 -8.61 -2.53 -23.56
C TYR A 45 -10.09 -2.32 -23.30
N GLU A 46 -10.47 -1.11 -22.91
CA GLU A 46 -11.88 -0.75 -22.76
C GLU A 46 -12.55 -0.65 -24.15
N PRO A 47 -13.79 -1.14 -24.31
CA PRO A 47 -14.43 -1.24 -25.65
C PRO A 47 -14.52 0.10 -26.39
N ASN A 48 -14.58 1.22 -25.66
CA ASN A 48 -14.78 2.56 -26.20
C ASN A 48 -13.56 3.49 -26.04
N ASP A 49 -12.44 3.01 -25.44
CA ASP A 49 -11.23 3.81 -25.27
C ASP A 49 -9.97 2.94 -25.39
N THR A 50 -9.39 2.95 -26.57
CA THR A 50 -8.14 2.22 -26.86
C THR A 50 -6.91 2.81 -26.16
N ARG A 51 -7.02 3.97 -25.50
CA ARG A 51 -5.94 4.59 -24.72
C ARG A 51 -5.91 4.12 -23.27
N SER A 52 -7.04 3.56 -22.81
CA SER A 52 -7.18 3.02 -21.46
C SER A 52 -7.24 1.51 -21.50
N TYR A 53 -6.50 0.85 -20.61
CA TYR A 53 -6.52 -0.59 -20.45
C TYR A 53 -6.34 -0.97 -18.99
N VAL A 54 -6.90 -2.12 -18.64
CA VAL A 54 -6.67 -2.79 -17.35
C VAL A 54 -5.54 -3.82 -17.55
N ILE A 55 -4.66 -3.91 -16.58
CA ILE A 55 -3.51 -4.81 -16.60
C ILE A 55 -3.89 -6.09 -15.84
N HIS A 56 -3.86 -7.22 -16.51
CA HIS A 56 -4.09 -8.54 -15.92
C HIS A 56 -2.78 -9.32 -15.86
N LEU A 57 -2.67 -10.19 -14.84
CA LEU A 57 -1.59 -11.18 -14.79
C LEU A 57 -1.96 -12.35 -15.70
N THR A 58 -1.02 -12.80 -16.54
CA THR A 58 -1.11 -14.12 -17.16
C THR A 58 -0.94 -15.21 -16.11
N GLU A 59 -1.22 -16.48 -16.43
CA GLU A 59 -0.98 -17.59 -15.52
C GLU A 59 0.47 -17.62 -15.05
N ARG A 60 1.42 -17.48 -15.98
CA ARG A 60 2.85 -17.37 -15.67
C ARG A 60 3.18 -16.15 -14.80
N GLY A 61 2.51 -15.03 -15.04
CA GLY A 61 2.65 -13.81 -14.21
C GLY A 61 2.12 -14.00 -12.81
N ARG A 62 1.01 -14.73 -12.66
CA ARG A 62 0.42 -15.08 -11.36
C ARG A 62 1.37 -15.97 -10.55
N GLU A 63 1.83 -17.07 -11.13
CA GLU A 63 2.81 -17.95 -10.48
C GLU A 63 4.07 -17.21 -10.02
N MET A 64 4.60 -16.33 -10.90
CA MET A 64 5.78 -15.53 -10.57
C MET A 64 5.50 -14.54 -9.44
N ALA A 65 4.32 -13.89 -9.45
CA ALA A 65 3.92 -12.95 -8.40
C ALA A 65 3.74 -13.67 -7.05
N GLU A 66 3.13 -14.85 -7.06
CA GLU A 66 2.98 -15.70 -5.87
C GLU A 66 4.32 -16.14 -5.31
N LYS A 67 5.21 -16.68 -6.14
CA LYS A 67 6.56 -17.07 -5.73
C LYS A 67 7.34 -15.90 -5.12
N THR A 68 7.25 -14.72 -5.74
CA THR A 68 7.94 -13.52 -5.25
C THR A 68 7.27 -12.87 -4.05
N SER A 69 5.97 -13.09 -3.80
CA SER A 69 5.27 -12.59 -2.61
C SER A 69 5.79 -13.20 -1.31
N HIS A 70 6.43 -14.35 -1.40
CA HIS A 70 7.02 -15.05 -0.25
C HIS A 70 8.34 -14.45 0.25
N PHE A 71 8.90 -13.41 -0.43
CA PHE A 71 10.17 -12.81 -0.01
C PHE A 71 10.15 -12.23 1.42
N THR A 72 8.96 -11.90 1.94
CA THR A 72 8.78 -11.39 3.30
C THR A 72 8.73 -12.49 4.36
N ARG A 73 8.70 -13.78 3.98
CA ARG A 73 8.58 -14.91 4.93
C ARG A 73 9.68 -14.89 5.98
N GLU A 74 10.91 -14.58 5.57
CA GLU A 74 12.06 -14.50 6.47
C GLU A 74 11.93 -13.39 7.52
N LEU A 75 11.13 -12.35 7.24
CA LEU A 75 10.77 -11.31 8.20
C LEU A 75 9.62 -11.74 9.11
N HIS A 76 8.64 -12.48 8.57
CA HIS A 76 7.48 -12.91 9.36
C HIS A 76 7.90 -13.89 10.47
N THR A 77 8.77 -14.85 10.17
CA THR A 77 9.18 -15.88 11.12
C THR A 77 9.74 -15.33 12.45
N PRO A 78 10.69 -14.38 12.47
CA PRO A 78 11.14 -13.77 13.73
C PRO A 78 10.10 -12.86 14.38
N ILE A 79 9.31 -12.13 13.58
CA ILE A 79 8.25 -11.25 14.11
C ILE A 79 7.16 -12.07 14.80
N ASP A 80 6.79 -13.23 14.23
CA ASP A 80 5.75 -14.07 14.79
C ASP A 80 6.13 -14.66 16.16
N LYS A 81 7.44 -14.78 16.45
CA LYS A 81 7.97 -15.24 17.73
C LYS A 81 7.99 -14.15 18.82
N LEU A 82 7.79 -12.87 18.47
CA LEU A 82 7.73 -11.79 19.44
C LEU A 82 6.45 -11.91 20.30
N HIS A 83 6.56 -11.49 21.58
CA HIS A 83 5.38 -11.30 22.42
C HIS A 83 4.48 -10.19 21.88
N ALA A 84 3.20 -10.20 22.25
CA ALA A 84 2.23 -9.23 21.74
C ALA A 84 2.66 -7.78 22.02
N GLU A 85 3.15 -7.48 23.22
CA GLU A 85 3.65 -6.16 23.59
C GLU A 85 4.84 -5.71 22.73
N ASP A 86 5.77 -6.60 22.43
CA ASP A 86 6.94 -6.30 21.58
C ASP A 86 6.49 -6.00 20.15
N LYS A 87 5.49 -6.74 19.62
CA LYS A 87 4.89 -6.48 18.31
C LYS A 87 4.24 -5.10 18.25
N GLU A 88 3.48 -4.73 19.28
CA GLU A 88 2.85 -3.41 19.37
C GLU A 88 3.90 -2.29 19.44
N ASN A 89 4.92 -2.45 20.27
CA ASN A 89 6.02 -1.50 20.39
C ASN A 89 6.80 -1.34 19.08
N LEU A 90 7.07 -2.44 18.38
CA LEU A 90 7.70 -2.43 17.06
C LEU A 90 6.83 -1.68 16.05
N LEU A 91 5.53 -1.98 15.98
CA LEU A 91 4.58 -1.32 15.10
C LEU A 91 4.53 0.18 15.35
N LEU A 92 4.40 0.60 16.60
CA LEU A 92 4.38 2.03 16.97
C LEU A 92 5.67 2.74 16.59
N SER A 93 6.82 2.09 16.80
CA SER A 93 8.14 2.63 16.44
C SER A 93 8.23 2.85 14.92
N LEU A 94 7.82 1.86 14.12
CA LEU A 94 7.79 1.96 12.66
C LEU A 94 6.83 3.05 12.18
N LEU A 95 5.63 3.13 12.74
CA LEU A 95 4.66 4.19 12.42
C LEU A 95 5.22 5.59 12.72
N ASN A 96 5.94 5.76 13.83
CA ASN A 96 6.58 7.02 14.18
C ASN A 96 7.71 7.39 13.22
N ILE A 97 8.53 6.43 12.80
CA ILE A 97 9.57 6.63 11.79
C ILE A 97 8.94 7.06 10.46
N ILE A 98 7.93 6.35 9.97
CA ILE A 98 7.22 6.67 8.72
C ILE A 98 6.61 8.08 8.81
N ARG A 99 6.00 8.43 9.93
CA ARG A 99 5.44 9.77 10.16
C ARG A 99 6.53 10.85 10.12
N HIS A 100 7.69 10.59 10.72
CA HIS A 100 8.82 11.52 10.69
C HIS A 100 9.33 11.73 9.26
N LEU A 101 9.56 10.64 8.51
CA LEU A 101 9.99 10.69 7.11
C LEU A 101 8.98 11.42 6.22
N ASN A 102 7.68 11.26 6.49
CA ASN A 102 6.65 12.00 5.79
C ASN A 102 6.73 13.51 6.06
N ARG A 103 6.88 13.92 7.34
CA ARG A 103 7.05 15.34 7.69
C ARG A 103 8.32 15.95 7.11
N ALA A 104 9.36 15.16 6.95
CA ALA A 104 10.62 15.56 6.31
C ALA A 104 10.55 15.60 4.77
N GLY A 105 9.39 15.24 4.17
CA GLY A 105 9.20 15.23 2.71
C GLY A 105 9.88 14.06 1.99
N VAL A 106 10.44 13.10 2.72
CA VAL A 106 11.07 11.90 2.13
C VAL A 106 9.99 10.93 1.61
N ILE A 107 8.89 10.78 2.37
CA ILE A 107 7.71 10.03 1.95
C ILE A 107 6.62 11.01 1.56
N THR A 108 6.16 10.97 0.31
CA THR A 108 5.26 11.98 -0.27
C THR A 108 3.79 11.60 -0.25
N VAL A 109 3.44 10.32 -0.06
CA VAL A 109 2.04 9.84 -0.06
C VAL A 109 1.67 9.27 1.32
N PRO A 110 1.29 10.13 2.29
CA PRO A 110 0.84 9.66 3.60
C PRO A 110 -0.64 9.27 3.53
N ARG A 111 -0.95 8.00 3.75
CA ARG A 111 -2.34 7.54 3.95
C ARG A 111 -2.51 6.86 5.31
N MET A 112 -1.67 7.23 6.28
CA MET A 112 -1.65 6.62 7.60
C MET A 112 -2.60 7.33 8.58
N CYS A 113 -3.08 6.60 9.57
CA CYS A 113 -3.95 7.16 10.61
C CYS A 113 -3.40 8.45 11.22
N MET A 114 -2.12 8.47 11.57
CA MET A 114 -1.49 9.60 12.29
C MET A 114 -1.44 10.92 11.50
N THR A 115 -1.60 10.86 10.17
CA THR A 115 -1.68 12.04 9.30
C THR A 115 -3.12 12.37 8.87
N CYS A 116 -4.10 11.60 9.33
CA CYS A 116 -5.49 11.71 8.92
C CYS A 116 -6.27 12.75 9.74
N THR A 117 -7.14 13.53 9.07
CA THR A 117 -8.02 14.50 9.73
C THR A 117 -9.02 13.87 10.69
N TYR A 118 -9.39 12.60 10.46
CA TYR A 118 -10.30 11.85 11.33
C TYR A 118 -9.62 11.25 12.55
N TYR A 119 -8.30 11.19 12.57
CA TYR A 119 -7.56 10.59 13.68
C TYR A 119 -7.39 11.55 14.84
N ARG A 120 -7.54 11.02 16.07
CA ARG A 120 -7.22 11.68 17.33
C ARG A 120 -6.38 10.75 18.18
N SER A 121 -5.42 11.31 18.92
CA SER A 121 -4.69 10.62 19.98
C SER A 121 -4.86 11.38 21.28
N SER A 122 -4.75 10.67 22.41
CA SER A 122 -4.59 11.33 23.72
C SER A 122 -3.24 12.07 23.77
N GLU A 123 -3.08 13.01 24.70
CA GLU A 123 -1.82 13.75 24.90
C GLU A 123 -0.63 12.81 25.14
N ASN A 124 -0.86 11.69 25.81
CA ASN A 124 0.15 10.66 26.08
C ASN A 124 0.32 9.64 24.95
N GLY A 125 -0.39 9.77 23.81
CA GLY A 125 -0.29 8.86 22.68
C GLY A 125 -0.82 7.42 22.93
N GLN A 126 -1.40 7.15 24.10
CA GLN A 126 -1.84 5.80 24.51
C GLN A 126 -3.22 5.41 24.01
N LYS A 127 -4.03 6.39 23.57
CA LYS A 127 -5.40 6.13 23.10
C LYS A 127 -5.56 6.68 21.70
N HIS A 128 -6.03 5.85 20.80
CA HIS A 128 -6.29 6.20 19.42
C HIS A 128 -7.79 6.18 19.13
N PHE A 129 -8.28 7.11 18.34
CA PHE A 129 -9.69 7.22 17.99
C PHE A 129 -9.85 7.63 16.54
N CYS A 130 -10.76 6.98 15.82
CA CYS A 130 -11.15 7.34 14.46
C CYS A 130 -12.54 8.00 14.48
N LYS A 131 -12.62 9.29 14.14
CA LYS A 131 -13.90 10.03 14.06
C LYS A 131 -14.81 9.54 12.94
N LEU A 132 -14.24 9.05 11.84
CA LEU A 132 -15.02 8.53 10.72
C LEU A 132 -15.76 7.26 11.11
N LEU A 133 -15.08 6.34 11.79
CA LEU A 133 -15.66 5.09 12.27
C LEU A 133 -16.37 5.25 13.62
N ASN A 134 -16.19 6.40 14.27
CA ASN A 134 -16.69 6.70 15.62
C ASN A 134 -16.29 5.64 16.66
N GLN A 135 -15.05 5.17 16.61
CA GLN A 135 -14.55 4.10 17.49
C GLN A 135 -13.12 4.32 17.98
N HIS A 136 -12.81 3.74 19.14
CA HIS A 136 -11.44 3.59 19.62
C HIS A 136 -10.71 2.55 18.78
N LEU A 137 -9.44 2.84 18.50
CA LEU A 137 -8.54 1.95 17.76
C LEU A 137 -7.50 1.38 18.74
N GLN A 138 -7.27 0.08 18.64
CA GLN A 138 -6.09 -0.53 19.23
C GLN A 138 -4.86 -0.19 18.37
N VAL A 139 -3.65 -0.43 18.88
CA VAL A 139 -2.42 -0.23 18.10
C VAL A 139 -2.45 -1.05 16.80
N THR A 140 -2.97 -2.27 16.88
CA THR A 140 -3.14 -3.20 15.76
C THR A 140 -4.13 -2.73 14.68
N ASP A 141 -5.03 -1.78 15.02
CA ASP A 141 -6.01 -1.20 14.09
C ASP A 141 -5.43 0.01 13.33
N LEU A 142 -4.26 0.50 13.74
CA LEU A 142 -3.61 1.63 13.09
C LEU A 142 -3.14 1.23 11.69
N ARG A 143 -3.54 2.03 10.70
CA ARG A 143 -3.24 1.77 9.28
C ARG A 143 -2.17 2.71 8.76
N ILE A 144 -1.26 2.17 7.97
CA ILE A 144 -0.30 2.93 7.15
C ILE A 144 -0.88 3.27 5.76
N ASP A 145 -1.92 2.53 5.34
CA ASP A 145 -2.65 2.73 4.10
C ASP A 145 -4.16 2.59 4.35
N CYS A 146 -4.81 3.72 4.56
CA CYS A 146 -6.26 3.78 4.78
C CYS A 146 -6.94 4.33 3.52
N PRO A 147 -7.93 3.62 2.93
CA PRO A 147 -8.64 4.07 1.74
C PRO A 147 -9.44 5.37 1.99
N GLU A 148 -9.90 5.58 3.23
CA GLU A 148 -10.68 6.76 3.64
C GLU A 148 -9.81 7.91 4.19
N HIS A 149 -8.50 7.84 3.96
CA HIS A 149 -7.60 8.85 4.46
C HIS A 149 -7.89 10.23 3.86
N LYS A 150 -7.99 11.24 4.72
CA LYS A 150 -7.97 12.65 4.34
C LYS A 150 -6.84 13.34 5.09
N LEU A 151 -5.93 13.96 4.34
CA LEU A 151 -4.78 14.63 4.91
C LEU A 151 -5.22 15.71 5.89
N LYS A 152 -4.59 15.73 7.05
CA LYS A 152 -4.76 16.81 8.03
C LYS A 152 -3.98 18.03 7.51
N VAL A 153 -4.71 19.11 7.19
CA VAL A 153 -4.15 20.41 6.83
C VAL A 153 -3.62 21.11 8.07
#